data_592235f18171a97ae9327a4486c12f4e
#
_entry.id   592235f18171a97ae9327a4486c12f4e
#
_cell.length_a   1.000
_cell.length_b   1.000
_cell.length_c   1.000
_cell.angle_alpha   90.00
_cell.angle_beta   90.00
_cell.angle_gamma   90.00
#
_symmetry.space_group_name_H-M   'P 1'
#
loop_
_entity.id
_entity.type
_entity.pdbx_description
1 polymer ?
#
loop_
_entity_poly.entity_id
_entity_poly.type
_entity_poly.pdbx_seq_one_letter_code
_entity_poly.pdbx_strand_id
1 'polypeptide(L)'
;MDTLFSLKVFRQVVQSGSFTRAADQLDISTAMASKHVSHLENTIQAKLLHRNSRNLHLTEAGEEYYRQCSYALDTLDTAAQKAAGGADTPQGMLRVTMPLWFAGGNMSAWLAEYRRRYPKVTLDLVLDNRHIDLIAEGFDLALRVSKTPSPSLIVKPLAKIEFVLLAAPDYLARHGTPDTPEAVTQHQAILPSYTSQQDWEITHRATAEKAILHLSPVIRSDNTLMIRELIKSGAGIGYQPLWAVQQELKDGTLIQLLPDYTIWTDQLNATYVDRAFLSAKVRSFIDFLNEKISEG
;
A
#
# COMPACT_ATOMS: atom_id res chain seq x y z
N MET A 1 3.59 36.48 12.62
CA MET A 1 3.27 35.23 13.34
C MET A 1 4.35 34.21 13.00
N ASP A 2 4.65 33.30 13.89
CA ASP A 2 5.59 32.20 13.60
C ASP A 2 4.94 31.24 12.58
N THR A 3 5.56 31.10 11.43
CA THR A 3 5.05 30.26 10.33
C THR A 3 5.12 28.78 10.69
N LEU A 4 6.19 28.33 11.36
CA LEU A 4 6.35 26.93 11.76
C LEU A 4 5.25 26.50 12.75
N PHE A 5 4.96 27.36 13.71
CA PHE A 5 3.86 27.11 14.65
C PHE A 5 2.50 27.16 13.95
N SER A 6 2.31 28.05 12.97
CA SER A 6 1.08 28.12 12.17
C SER A 6 0.86 26.82 11.37
N LEU A 7 1.93 26.23 10.83
CA LEU A 7 1.86 24.91 10.17
C LEU A 7 1.45 23.80 11.16
N LYS A 8 2.00 23.79 12.38
CA LYS A 8 1.61 22.85 13.45
C LYS A 8 0.13 23.00 13.82
N VAL A 9 -0.35 24.22 13.95
CA VAL A 9 -1.77 24.51 14.23
C VAL A 9 -2.66 24.02 13.09
N PHE A 10 -2.32 24.33 11.83
CA PHE A 10 -3.08 23.87 10.67
C PHE A 10 -3.15 22.34 10.63
N ARG A 11 -2.03 21.64 10.78
CA ARG A 11 -1.98 20.18 10.86
C ARG A 11 -2.91 19.65 11.95
N GLN A 12 -2.87 20.24 13.14
CA GLN A 12 -3.67 19.79 14.27
C GLN A 12 -5.18 20.05 14.06
N VAL A 13 -5.56 21.16 13.44
CA VAL A 13 -6.94 21.46 13.07
C VAL A 13 -7.50 20.42 12.08
N VAL A 14 -6.72 20.06 11.08
CA VAL A 14 -7.11 19.03 10.10
C VAL A 14 -7.25 17.64 10.77
N GLN A 15 -6.26 17.24 11.57
CA GLN A 15 -6.24 15.93 12.24
C GLN A 15 -7.39 15.77 13.26
N SER A 16 -7.69 16.81 14.01
CA SER A 16 -8.78 16.78 14.99
C SER A 16 -10.17 17.01 14.37
N GLY A 17 -10.22 17.54 13.13
CA GLY A 17 -11.46 17.98 12.47
C GLY A 17 -12.18 19.13 13.20
N SER A 18 -11.49 19.87 14.07
CA SER A 18 -12.09 20.91 14.92
C SER A 18 -11.06 21.93 15.41
N PHE A 19 -11.37 23.20 15.22
CA PHE A 19 -10.54 24.28 15.78
C PHE A 19 -10.47 24.25 17.32
N THR A 20 -11.57 23.91 17.98
CA THR A 20 -11.61 23.84 19.45
C THR A 20 -10.74 22.70 19.96
N ARG A 21 -10.90 21.49 19.43
CA ARG A 21 -10.06 20.35 19.83
C ARG A 21 -8.57 20.56 19.53
N ALA A 22 -8.26 21.18 18.40
CA ALA A 22 -6.88 21.51 18.05
C ALA A 22 -6.30 22.54 19.02
N ALA A 23 -7.09 23.55 19.39
CA ALA A 23 -6.68 24.58 20.33
C ALA A 23 -6.40 23.99 21.72
N ASP A 24 -7.28 23.12 22.23
CA ASP A 24 -7.10 22.41 23.50
C ASP A 24 -5.83 21.56 23.50
N GLN A 25 -5.54 20.85 22.41
CA GLN A 25 -4.35 19.98 22.29
C GLN A 25 -3.03 20.76 22.18
N LEU A 26 -3.09 22.02 21.72
CA LEU A 26 -1.92 22.90 21.56
C LEU A 26 -1.80 23.94 22.66
N ASP A 27 -2.68 23.89 23.65
CA ASP A 27 -2.74 24.87 24.79
C ASP A 27 -2.84 26.32 24.30
N ILE A 28 -3.72 26.58 23.32
CA ILE A 28 -4.02 27.93 22.81
C ILE A 28 -5.54 28.16 22.75
N SER A 29 -5.96 29.40 22.56
CA SER A 29 -7.38 29.68 22.34
C SER A 29 -7.84 29.29 20.92
N THR A 30 -9.12 28.93 20.76
CA THR A 30 -9.74 28.68 19.44
C THR A 30 -9.59 29.88 18.48
N ALA A 31 -9.64 31.11 19.03
CA ALA A 31 -9.41 32.32 18.26
C ALA A 31 -7.97 32.41 17.74
N MET A 32 -6.98 32.00 18.54
CA MET A 32 -5.58 31.92 18.11
C MET A 32 -5.39 30.84 17.04
N ALA A 33 -5.97 29.66 17.19
CA ALA A 33 -5.92 28.62 16.17
C ALA A 33 -6.48 29.11 14.84
N SER A 34 -7.63 29.79 14.86
CA SER A 34 -8.22 30.41 13.65
C SER A 34 -7.31 31.47 13.04
N LYS A 35 -6.65 32.30 13.87
CA LYS A 35 -5.73 33.34 13.41
C LYS A 35 -4.48 32.74 12.75
N HIS A 36 -3.92 31.64 13.28
CA HIS A 36 -2.79 30.93 12.68
C HIS A 36 -3.12 30.34 11.31
N VAL A 37 -4.28 29.69 11.16
CA VAL A 37 -4.73 29.18 9.86
C VAL A 37 -4.97 30.32 8.85
N SER A 38 -5.62 31.42 9.29
CA SER A 38 -5.83 32.58 8.42
C SER A 38 -4.50 33.25 8.02
N HIS A 39 -3.51 33.24 8.91
CA HIS A 39 -2.16 33.73 8.57
C HIS A 39 -1.51 32.88 7.45
N LEU A 40 -1.62 31.55 7.49
CA LEU A 40 -1.14 30.68 6.42
C LEU A 40 -1.88 30.95 5.12
N GLU A 41 -3.22 30.95 5.15
CA GLU A 41 -4.03 31.22 3.95
C GLU A 41 -3.64 32.54 3.28
N ASN A 42 -3.38 33.58 4.09
CA ASN A 42 -2.95 34.89 3.59
C ASN A 42 -1.51 34.86 3.05
N THR A 43 -0.61 34.10 3.69
CA THR A 43 0.79 34.01 3.26
C THR A 43 0.90 33.29 1.91
N ILE A 44 0.13 32.22 1.70
CA ILE A 44 0.16 31.44 0.47
C ILE A 44 -0.85 31.91 -0.58
N GLN A 45 -1.67 32.92 -0.24
CA GLN A 45 -2.73 33.49 -1.12
C GLN A 45 -3.74 32.44 -1.61
N ALA A 46 -4.03 31.42 -0.78
CA ALA A 46 -4.98 30.37 -1.10
C ALA A 46 -5.83 30.01 0.13
N LYS A 47 -7.09 29.60 -0.11
CA LYS A 47 -7.93 29.03 0.94
C LYS A 47 -7.58 27.55 1.13
N LEU A 48 -7.31 27.17 2.39
CA LEU A 48 -6.97 25.82 2.77
C LEU A 48 -8.18 25.05 3.32
N LEU A 49 -9.14 25.79 3.92
CA LEU A 49 -10.28 25.18 4.59
C LEU A 49 -11.60 25.81 4.07
N HIS A 50 -12.59 24.96 3.79
CA HIS A 50 -13.97 25.35 3.69
C HIS A 50 -14.57 25.45 5.09
N ARG A 51 -14.99 26.67 5.47
CA ARG A 51 -15.61 26.95 6.76
C ARG A 51 -17.13 26.92 6.61
N ASN A 52 -17.76 25.78 6.83
CA ASN A 52 -19.20 25.69 7.04
C ASN A 52 -19.45 25.43 8.54
N SER A 53 -20.54 26.01 9.07
CA SER A 53 -20.88 26.00 10.50
C SER A 53 -21.05 24.60 11.13
N ARG A 54 -21.04 23.54 10.33
CA ARG A 54 -21.23 22.14 10.78
C ARG A 54 -20.09 21.20 10.43
N ASN A 55 -19.25 21.50 9.42
CA ASN A 55 -18.18 20.60 8.98
C ASN A 55 -16.96 21.41 8.56
N LEU A 56 -15.79 20.90 8.90
CA LEU A 56 -14.47 21.39 8.48
C LEU A 56 -13.98 20.48 7.35
N HIS A 57 -13.83 21.02 6.15
CA HIS A 57 -13.29 20.30 4.99
C HIS A 57 -12.10 21.05 4.41
N LEU A 58 -11.11 20.30 3.95
CA LEU A 58 -10.03 20.86 3.16
C LEU A 58 -10.54 21.28 1.78
N THR A 59 -9.94 22.34 1.22
CA THR A 59 -9.99 22.61 -0.21
C THR A 59 -9.00 21.72 -0.93
N GLU A 60 -9.04 21.63 -2.26
CA GLU A 60 -8.03 20.92 -3.06
C GLU A 60 -6.61 21.43 -2.75
N ALA A 61 -6.43 22.76 -2.72
CA ALA A 61 -5.18 23.40 -2.30
C ALA A 61 -4.83 23.05 -0.84
N GLY A 62 -5.85 22.94 0.04
CA GLY A 62 -5.69 22.58 1.44
C GLY A 62 -5.22 21.14 1.61
N GLU A 63 -5.74 20.20 0.82
CA GLU A 63 -5.30 18.79 0.86
C GLU A 63 -3.83 18.66 0.45
N GLU A 64 -3.46 19.30 -0.66
CA GLU A 64 -2.07 19.29 -1.13
C GLU A 64 -1.14 19.94 -0.11
N TYR A 65 -1.51 21.14 0.37
CA TYR A 65 -0.71 21.86 1.35
C TYR A 65 -0.59 21.11 2.68
N TYR A 66 -1.66 20.47 3.15
CA TYR A 66 -1.64 19.63 4.36
C TYR A 66 -0.66 18.48 4.25
N ARG A 67 -0.65 17.78 3.10
CA ARG A 67 0.28 16.67 2.84
C ARG A 67 1.74 17.14 2.95
N GLN A 68 2.08 18.21 2.21
CA GLN A 68 3.45 18.73 2.17
C GLN A 68 3.90 19.31 3.52
N CYS A 69 3.02 20.03 4.21
CA CYS A 69 3.31 20.56 5.54
C CYS A 69 3.52 19.46 6.58
N SER A 70 2.66 18.45 6.59
CA SER A 70 2.78 17.33 7.55
C SER A 70 4.11 16.62 7.36
N TYR A 71 4.50 16.39 6.10
CA TYR A 71 5.79 15.83 5.75
C TYR A 71 6.98 16.68 6.23
N ALA A 72 6.95 17.98 5.99
CA ALA A 72 8.02 18.90 6.40
C ALA A 72 8.15 18.94 7.93
N LEU A 73 7.02 19.00 8.65
CA LEU A 73 7.00 18.99 10.10
C LEU A 73 7.56 17.68 10.69
N ASP A 74 7.17 16.52 10.13
CA ASP A 74 7.70 15.21 10.57
C ASP A 74 9.21 15.10 10.31
N THR A 75 9.70 15.70 9.22
CA THR A 75 11.15 15.75 8.91
C THR A 75 11.91 16.57 9.94
N LEU A 76 11.38 17.74 10.33
CA LEU A 76 11.97 18.61 11.35
C LEU A 76 11.95 17.95 12.72
N ASP A 77 10.82 17.33 13.10
CA ASP A 77 10.69 16.63 14.38
C ASP A 77 11.67 15.45 14.47
N THR A 78 11.86 14.69 13.36
CA THR A 78 12.85 13.60 13.28
C THR A 78 14.28 14.12 13.44
N ALA A 79 14.62 15.23 12.77
CA ALA A 79 15.94 15.83 12.88
C ALA A 79 16.24 16.32 14.31
N ALA A 80 15.25 16.96 14.95
CA ALA A 80 15.37 17.43 16.33
C ALA A 80 15.56 16.29 17.34
N GLN A 81 14.81 15.18 17.19
CA GLN A 81 14.93 13.99 18.05
C GLN A 81 16.33 13.37 17.94
N LYS A 82 16.87 13.27 16.73
CA LYS A 82 18.23 12.76 16.52
C LYS A 82 19.30 13.66 17.14
N ALA A 83 19.17 14.95 16.96
CA ALA A 83 20.11 15.93 17.53
C ALA A 83 20.09 15.88 19.07
N ALA A 84 18.93 15.58 19.68
CA ALA A 84 18.77 15.44 21.11
C ALA A 84 19.28 14.10 21.69
N GLY A 85 19.83 13.19 20.86
CA GLY A 85 20.27 11.86 21.32
C GLY A 85 19.12 10.98 21.85
N GLY A 86 17.87 11.34 21.56
CA GLY A 86 16.67 10.64 22.02
C GLY A 86 16.53 9.27 21.34
N ALA A 87 16.00 8.29 22.07
CA ALA A 87 15.59 7.02 21.49
C ALA A 87 14.57 7.26 20.37
N ASP A 88 14.81 6.65 19.23
CA ASP A 88 13.99 6.73 18.01
C ASP A 88 12.62 6.06 18.25
N THR A 89 11.75 6.71 19.04
CA THR A 89 10.40 6.18 19.33
C THR A 89 9.51 6.41 18.12
N PRO A 90 8.99 5.34 17.49
CA PRO A 90 8.07 5.48 16.35
C PRO A 90 6.78 6.20 16.76
N GLN A 91 6.47 7.32 16.09
CA GLN A 91 5.27 8.11 16.36
C GLN A 91 4.85 8.94 15.15
N GLY A 92 3.60 9.42 15.16
CA GLY A 92 3.01 10.23 14.10
C GLY A 92 2.33 9.39 13.01
N MET A 93 1.88 10.03 11.94
CA MET A 93 1.21 9.36 10.82
C MET A 93 2.24 8.70 9.91
N LEU A 94 2.04 7.41 9.65
CA LEU A 94 2.78 6.62 8.65
C LEU A 94 1.85 6.34 7.48
N ARG A 95 2.12 7.00 6.36
CA ARG A 95 1.33 6.86 5.15
C ARG A 95 1.98 5.86 4.20
N VAL A 96 1.30 4.73 3.97
CA VAL A 96 1.84 3.60 3.20
C VAL A 96 0.94 3.31 2.01
N THR A 97 1.52 3.17 0.82
CA THR A 97 0.81 2.63 -0.32
C THR A 97 1.27 1.21 -0.64
N MET A 98 0.31 0.34 -0.99
CA MET A 98 0.57 -1.07 -1.26
C MET A 98 -0.40 -1.63 -2.30
N PRO A 99 -0.07 -2.75 -2.98
CA PRO A 99 -0.99 -3.39 -3.94
C PRO A 99 -2.31 -3.81 -3.29
N LEU A 100 -3.38 -3.79 -4.08
CA LEU A 100 -4.74 -4.16 -3.63
C LEU A 100 -4.82 -5.55 -2.99
N TRP A 101 -4.04 -6.52 -3.48
CA TRP A 101 -4.05 -7.88 -2.94
C TRP A 101 -3.55 -8.01 -1.50
N PHE A 102 -2.87 -6.98 -0.95
CA PHE A 102 -2.54 -6.94 0.48
C PHE A 102 -3.77 -6.84 1.40
N ALA A 103 -4.96 -6.54 0.87
CA ALA A 103 -6.21 -6.64 1.62
C ALA A 103 -6.56 -8.09 2.00
N GLY A 104 -5.92 -9.08 1.37
CA GLY A 104 -6.02 -10.50 1.72
C GLY A 104 -4.90 -10.99 2.63
N GLY A 105 -4.93 -12.27 2.94
CA GLY A 105 -3.90 -12.94 3.73
C GLY A 105 -3.76 -12.41 5.16
N ASN A 106 -2.55 -12.48 5.69
CA ASN A 106 -2.25 -12.15 7.08
C ASN A 106 -2.05 -10.65 7.36
N MET A 107 -2.11 -9.77 6.34
CA MET A 107 -1.75 -8.36 6.49
C MET A 107 -2.59 -7.65 7.55
N SER A 108 -3.90 -7.90 7.62
CA SER A 108 -4.78 -7.27 8.60
C SER A 108 -4.37 -7.61 10.04
N ALA A 109 -4.01 -8.86 10.31
CA ALA A 109 -3.52 -9.32 11.61
C ALA A 109 -2.17 -8.68 11.95
N TRP A 110 -1.26 -8.60 10.98
CA TRP A 110 0.03 -7.94 11.12
C TRP A 110 -0.11 -6.44 11.43
N LEU A 111 -0.98 -5.75 10.73
CA LEU A 111 -1.25 -4.32 10.99
C LEU A 111 -1.84 -4.10 12.39
N ALA A 112 -2.74 -4.97 12.83
CA ALA A 112 -3.28 -4.92 14.18
C ALA A 112 -2.18 -5.15 15.24
N GLU A 113 -1.26 -6.08 15.00
CA GLU A 113 -0.10 -6.33 15.88
C GLU A 113 0.86 -5.15 15.88
N TYR A 114 1.20 -4.60 14.70
CA TYR A 114 2.03 -3.40 14.59
C TYR A 114 1.48 -2.24 15.42
N ARG A 115 0.17 -1.99 15.35
CA ARG A 115 -0.50 -0.95 16.13
C ARG A 115 -0.41 -1.18 17.64
N ARG A 116 -0.43 -2.43 18.09
CA ARG A 116 -0.21 -2.75 19.54
C ARG A 116 1.22 -2.48 19.98
N ARG A 117 2.22 -2.82 19.12
CA ARG A 117 3.65 -2.58 19.42
C ARG A 117 4.00 -1.09 19.40
N TYR A 118 3.38 -0.31 18.50
CA TYR A 118 3.67 1.10 18.27
C TYR A 118 2.41 1.98 18.36
N PRO A 119 1.84 2.14 19.57
CA PRO A 119 0.54 2.81 19.75
C PRO A 119 0.53 4.29 19.37
N LYS A 120 1.71 4.94 19.31
CA LYS A 120 1.86 6.34 18.90
C LYS A 120 1.93 6.53 17.38
N VAL A 121 1.99 5.45 16.60
CA VAL A 121 1.95 5.52 15.13
C VAL A 121 0.51 5.40 14.66
N THR A 122 0.05 6.33 13.85
CA THR A 122 -1.22 6.24 13.10
C THR A 122 -0.90 5.75 11.69
N LEU A 123 -1.60 4.70 11.21
CA LEU A 123 -1.44 4.20 9.85
C LEU A 123 -2.47 4.83 8.92
N ASP A 124 -2.02 5.37 7.79
CA ASP A 124 -2.83 5.76 6.65
C ASP A 124 -2.45 4.86 5.45
N LEU A 125 -3.36 3.96 5.08
CA LEU A 125 -3.10 2.88 4.11
C LEU A 125 -3.87 3.15 2.83
N VAL A 126 -3.15 3.25 1.72
CA VAL A 126 -3.72 3.40 0.38
C VAL A 126 -3.38 2.17 -0.45
N LEU A 127 -4.41 1.38 -0.77
CA LEU A 127 -4.26 0.19 -1.60
C LEU A 127 -4.53 0.57 -3.06
N ASP A 128 -3.47 0.50 -3.90
CA ASP A 128 -3.53 0.90 -5.29
C ASP A 128 -2.48 0.15 -6.11
N ASN A 129 -2.83 -0.28 -7.32
CA ASN A 129 -1.92 -0.96 -8.25
C ASN A 129 -1.20 0.01 -9.21
N ARG A 130 -1.61 1.29 -9.26
CA ARG A 130 -0.94 2.28 -10.13
C ARG A 130 0.47 2.60 -9.65
N HIS A 131 1.27 3.05 -10.60
CA HIS A 131 2.55 3.66 -10.26
C HIS A 131 2.29 5.02 -9.58
N ILE A 132 2.85 5.20 -8.39
CA ILE A 132 2.62 6.38 -7.55
C ILE A 132 3.94 7.13 -7.38
N ASP A 133 3.91 8.44 -7.57
CA ASP A 133 4.99 9.33 -7.16
C ASP A 133 4.90 9.56 -5.64
N LEU A 134 5.80 8.91 -4.88
CA LEU A 134 5.78 8.97 -3.42
C LEU A 134 5.94 10.38 -2.88
N ILE A 135 6.74 11.21 -3.55
CA ILE A 135 7.02 12.59 -3.11
C ILE A 135 5.79 13.46 -3.39
N ALA A 136 5.32 13.44 -4.63
CA ALA A 136 4.18 14.28 -5.05
C ALA A 136 2.89 13.91 -4.30
N GLU A 137 2.68 12.63 -4.02
CA GLU A 137 1.48 12.16 -3.31
C GLU A 137 1.65 12.06 -1.79
N GLY A 138 2.84 12.41 -1.26
CA GLY A 138 3.11 12.51 0.19
C GLY A 138 3.10 11.17 0.93
N PHE A 139 3.54 10.08 0.30
CA PHE A 139 3.71 8.79 0.95
C PHE A 139 5.07 8.68 1.64
N ASP A 140 5.08 8.08 2.83
CA ASP A 140 6.32 7.77 3.54
C ASP A 140 6.97 6.49 2.98
N LEU A 141 6.14 5.53 2.54
CA LEU A 141 6.56 4.20 2.13
C LEU A 141 5.63 3.65 1.05
N ALA A 142 6.20 2.97 0.05
CA ALA A 142 5.47 2.09 -0.84
C ALA A 142 5.93 0.65 -0.68
N LEU A 143 4.99 -0.29 -0.61
CA LEU A 143 5.24 -1.70 -0.86
C LEU A 143 4.88 -1.97 -2.32
N ARG A 144 5.81 -2.49 -3.10
CA ARG A 144 5.59 -2.76 -4.53
C ARG A 144 6.28 -4.04 -4.96
N VAL A 145 5.61 -4.76 -5.84
CA VAL A 145 6.20 -5.87 -6.58
C VAL A 145 6.71 -5.30 -7.91
N SER A 146 8.03 -5.20 -8.05
CA SER A 146 8.64 -4.55 -9.21
C SER A 146 10.07 -5.03 -9.43
N LYS A 147 10.43 -5.22 -10.71
CA LYS A 147 11.79 -5.54 -11.15
C LYS A 147 12.68 -4.30 -11.30
N THR A 148 12.11 -3.11 -11.46
CA THR A 148 12.87 -1.90 -11.77
C THR A 148 12.46 -0.75 -10.87
N PRO A 149 13.25 -0.43 -9.84
CA PRO A 149 12.99 0.72 -8.98
C PRO A 149 13.36 2.04 -9.66
N SER A 150 12.69 3.12 -9.26
CA SER A 150 13.06 4.48 -9.67
C SER A 150 14.45 4.84 -9.11
N PRO A 151 15.34 5.46 -9.89
CA PRO A 151 16.69 5.84 -9.45
C PRO A 151 16.72 6.82 -8.26
N SER A 152 15.64 7.55 -8.02
CA SER A 152 15.53 8.55 -6.94
C SER A 152 15.01 7.98 -5.62
N LEU A 153 14.74 6.67 -5.54
CA LEU A 153 14.16 6.03 -4.37
C LEU A 153 15.09 4.96 -3.80
N ILE A 154 15.10 4.81 -2.49
CA ILE A 154 15.71 3.64 -1.85
C ILE A 154 14.76 2.47 -1.97
N VAL A 155 15.32 1.32 -2.31
CA VAL A 155 14.60 0.06 -2.43
C VAL A 155 15.22 -0.96 -1.50
N LYS A 156 14.41 -1.45 -0.55
CA LYS A 156 14.77 -2.53 0.37
C LYS A 156 13.97 -3.78 -0.01
N PRO A 157 14.61 -4.85 -0.51
CA PRO A 157 13.92 -6.11 -0.76
C PRO A 157 13.35 -6.69 0.53
N LEU A 158 12.11 -7.18 0.49
CA LEU A 158 11.43 -7.80 1.63
C LEU A 158 11.27 -9.31 1.41
N ALA A 159 10.63 -9.71 0.29
CA ALA A 159 10.32 -11.10 0.03
C ALA A 159 10.21 -11.40 -1.46
N LYS A 160 10.39 -12.65 -1.83
CA LYS A 160 9.93 -13.16 -3.13
C LYS A 160 8.45 -13.51 -3.02
N ILE A 161 7.66 -13.01 -3.96
CA ILE A 161 6.24 -13.33 -4.09
C ILE A 161 6.07 -14.30 -5.24
N GLU A 162 5.56 -15.47 -4.93
CA GLU A 162 5.16 -16.46 -5.93
C GLU A 162 3.73 -16.16 -6.39
N PHE A 163 3.50 -16.21 -7.69
CA PHE A 163 2.18 -16.14 -8.30
C PHE A 163 1.74 -17.52 -8.75
N VAL A 164 0.49 -17.87 -8.46
CA VAL A 164 -0.11 -19.17 -8.76
C VAL A 164 -1.30 -19.02 -9.67
N LEU A 165 -1.48 -19.98 -10.59
CA LEU A 165 -2.65 -20.06 -11.46
C LEU A 165 -3.78 -20.77 -10.72
N LEU A 166 -5.01 -20.26 -10.86
CA LEU A 166 -6.14 -20.62 -10.01
C LEU A 166 -7.42 -20.79 -10.82
N ALA A 167 -8.29 -21.65 -10.33
CA ALA A 167 -9.67 -21.78 -10.77
C ALA A 167 -10.59 -22.16 -9.59
N ALA A 168 -11.89 -21.88 -9.73
CA ALA A 168 -12.90 -22.41 -8.81
C ALA A 168 -13.23 -23.86 -9.15
N PRO A 169 -13.59 -24.72 -8.15
CA PRO A 169 -14.02 -26.08 -8.38
C PRO A 169 -15.17 -26.20 -9.39
N ASP A 170 -16.17 -25.32 -9.29
CA ASP A 170 -17.34 -25.31 -10.19
C ASP A 170 -16.96 -25.00 -11.66
N TYR A 171 -15.92 -24.19 -11.88
CA TYR A 171 -15.40 -23.95 -13.21
C TYR A 171 -14.75 -25.21 -13.76
N LEU A 172 -13.91 -25.87 -12.97
CA LEU A 172 -13.21 -27.09 -13.37
C LEU A 172 -14.16 -28.27 -13.60
N ALA A 173 -15.23 -28.37 -12.84
CA ALA A 173 -16.26 -29.39 -13.05
C ALA A 173 -16.94 -29.25 -14.42
N ARG A 174 -17.05 -28.04 -14.97
CA ARG A 174 -17.66 -27.76 -16.28
C ARG A 174 -16.69 -27.84 -17.45
N HIS A 175 -15.41 -27.50 -17.22
CA HIS A 175 -14.44 -27.30 -18.30
C HIS A 175 -13.25 -28.26 -18.25
N GLY A 176 -13.18 -29.12 -17.24
CA GLY A 176 -12.04 -29.99 -16.98
C GLY A 176 -10.92 -29.27 -16.21
N THR A 177 -10.00 -30.08 -15.68
CA THR A 177 -8.80 -29.56 -14.99
C THR A 177 -7.62 -29.67 -15.91
N PRO A 178 -6.97 -28.57 -16.33
CA PRO A 178 -5.80 -28.64 -17.19
C PRO A 178 -4.60 -29.19 -16.39
N ASP A 179 -3.94 -30.19 -16.93
CA ASP A 179 -2.77 -30.89 -16.37
C ASP A 179 -1.45 -30.51 -17.08
N THR A 180 -1.54 -29.84 -18.23
CA THR A 180 -0.39 -29.32 -18.96
C THR A 180 -0.53 -27.85 -19.33
N PRO A 181 0.58 -27.14 -19.58
CA PRO A 181 0.55 -25.76 -20.05
C PRO A 181 -0.27 -25.54 -21.32
N GLU A 182 -0.24 -26.51 -22.23
CA GLU A 182 -0.99 -26.49 -23.51
C GLU A 182 -2.50 -26.59 -23.24
N ALA A 183 -2.92 -27.44 -22.29
CA ALA A 183 -4.33 -27.59 -21.94
C ALA A 183 -4.91 -26.30 -21.37
N VAL A 184 -4.12 -25.50 -20.68
CA VAL A 184 -4.53 -24.18 -20.13
C VAL A 184 -4.97 -23.23 -21.24
N THR A 185 -4.42 -23.33 -22.46
CA THR A 185 -4.78 -22.43 -23.57
C THR A 185 -6.25 -22.55 -23.99
N GLN A 186 -6.91 -23.65 -23.63
CA GLN A 186 -8.33 -23.88 -23.92
C GLN A 186 -9.27 -23.25 -22.91
N HIS A 187 -8.71 -22.69 -21.82
CA HIS A 187 -9.49 -22.09 -20.74
C HIS A 187 -9.61 -20.57 -20.89
N GLN A 188 -10.73 -20.04 -20.44
CA GLN A 188 -11.00 -18.60 -20.41
C GLN A 188 -10.24 -17.95 -19.28
N ALA A 189 -9.41 -16.96 -19.57
CA ALA A 189 -8.60 -16.29 -18.56
C ALA A 189 -9.21 -14.95 -18.11
N ILE A 190 -8.96 -14.61 -16.84
CA ILE A 190 -9.28 -13.33 -16.23
C ILE A 190 -7.96 -12.67 -15.83
N LEU A 191 -7.59 -11.59 -16.51
CA LEU A 191 -6.26 -10.99 -16.40
C LEU A 191 -6.31 -9.53 -15.97
N PRO A 192 -5.22 -9.01 -15.38
CA PRO A 192 -5.09 -7.57 -15.13
C PRO A 192 -5.10 -6.74 -16.42
N SER A 193 -5.74 -5.55 -16.38
CA SER A 193 -5.75 -4.61 -17.50
C SER A 193 -4.49 -3.75 -17.59
N TYR A 194 -3.70 -3.67 -16.51
CA TYR A 194 -2.44 -2.91 -16.47
C TYR A 194 -1.23 -3.65 -17.08
N THR A 195 -1.42 -4.89 -17.59
CA THR A 195 -0.42 -5.63 -18.34
C THR A 195 -1.00 -6.10 -19.67
N SER A 196 -0.21 -6.04 -20.73
CA SER A 196 -0.53 -6.64 -22.03
C SER A 196 0.02 -8.06 -22.18
N GLN A 197 0.76 -8.55 -21.19
CA GLN A 197 1.39 -9.88 -21.23
C GLN A 197 0.32 -10.97 -21.26
N GLN A 198 0.45 -11.90 -22.21
CA GLN A 198 -0.39 -13.09 -22.35
C GLN A 198 0.42 -14.37 -22.35
N ASP A 199 1.73 -14.27 -22.53
CA ASP A 199 2.67 -15.39 -22.54
C ASP A 199 3.62 -15.28 -21.35
N TRP A 200 3.73 -16.36 -20.59
CA TRP A 200 4.64 -16.46 -19.44
C TRP A 200 5.57 -17.67 -19.67
N GLU A 201 6.88 -17.44 -19.54
CA GLU A 201 7.80 -18.53 -19.38
C GLU A 201 7.63 -19.15 -18.00
N ILE A 202 7.20 -20.38 -17.93
CA ILE A 202 7.02 -21.16 -16.71
C ILE A 202 8.08 -22.25 -16.64
N THR A 203 8.39 -22.71 -15.42
CA THR A 203 9.45 -23.70 -15.20
C THR A 203 8.91 -24.84 -14.37
N HIS A 204 9.07 -26.06 -14.84
CA HIS A 204 8.71 -27.26 -14.10
C HIS A 204 9.66 -27.44 -12.90
N ARG A 205 9.10 -27.61 -11.69
CA ARG A 205 9.85 -27.57 -10.42
C ARG A 205 10.88 -28.69 -10.28
N ALA A 206 10.57 -29.89 -10.78
CA ALA A 206 11.42 -31.06 -10.65
C ALA A 206 12.45 -31.20 -11.79
N THR A 207 12.06 -30.91 -13.04
CA THR A 207 12.90 -31.13 -14.22
C THR A 207 13.65 -29.89 -14.67
N ALA A 208 13.25 -28.71 -14.20
CA ALA A 208 13.72 -27.40 -14.67
C ALA A 208 13.42 -27.13 -16.17
N GLU A 209 12.57 -27.94 -16.80
CA GLU A 209 12.11 -27.71 -18.15
C GLU A 209 11.25 -26.47 -18.24
N LYS A 210 11.43 -25.70 -19.31
CA LYS A 210 10.69 -24.46 -19.56
C LYS A 210 9.57 -24.71 -20.56
N ALA A 211 8.43 -24.09 -20.31
CA ALA A 211 7.29 -24.06 -21.19
C ALA A 211 6.74 -22.64 -21.31
N ILE A 212 5.95 -22.38 -22.33
CA ILE A 212 5.22 -21.12 -22.48
C ILE A 212 3.77 -21.36 -22.06
N LEU A 213 3.32 -20.64 -21.07
CA LEU A 213 1.92 -20.59 -20.68
C LEU A 213 1.25 -19.42 -21.39
N HIS A 214 0.31 -19.73 -22.28
CA HIS A 214 -0.51 -18.73 -22.97
C HIS A 214 -1.87 -18.59 -22.29
N LEU A 215 -2.27 -17.37 -21.93
CA LEU A 215 -3.57 -17.07 -21.34
C LEU A 215 -4.37 -16.12 -22.23
N SER A 216 -5.52 -16.58 -22.72
CA SER A 216 -6.43 -15.79 -23.56
C SER A 216 -7.49 -15.09 -22.69
N PRO A 217 -7.41 -13.77 -22.48
CA PRO A 217 -8.32 -13.10 -21.57
C PRO A 217 -9.70 -12.88 -22.18
N VAL A 218 -10.74 -13.28 -21.43
CA VAL A 218 -12.14 -12.94 -21.71
C VAL A 218 -12.65 -11.80 -20.83
N ILE A 219 -12.02 -11.61 -19.67
CA ILE A 219 -12.28 -10.46 -18.75
C ILE A 219 -10.95 -9.84 -18.38
N ARG A 220 -10.92 -8.51 -18.31
CA ARG A 220 -9.80 -7.73 -17.79
C ARG A 220 -10.28 -6.77 -16.71
N SER A 221 -9.50 -6.61 -15.65
CA SER A 221 -9.77 -5.62 -14.60
C SER A 221 -8.44 -5.04 -14.09
N ASP A 222 -8.44 -3.78 -13.67
CA ASP A 222 -7.33 -3.15 -12.95
C ASP A 222 -7.36 -3.47 -11.44
N ASN A 223 -8.46 -4.05 -10.98
CA ASN A 223 -8.69 -4.39 -9.59
C ASN A 223 -8.42 -5.88 -9.33
N THR A 224 -7.32 -6.18 -8.63
CA THR A 224 -6.92 -7.58 -8.34
C THR A 224 -7.88 -8.31 -7.40
N LEU A 225 -8.63 -7.59 -6.55
CA LEU A 225 -9.67 -8.20 -5.73
C LEU A 225 -10.88 -8.62 -6.59
N MET A 226 -11.28 -7.79 -7.57
CA MET A 226 -12.32 -8.16 -8.53
C MET A 226 -11.91 -9.40 -9.34
N ILE A 227 -10.65 -9.47 -9.80
CA ILE A 227 -10.12 -10.65 -10.50
C ILE A 227 -10.27 -11.89 -9.61
N ARG A 228 -9.88 -11.82 -8.34
CA ARG A 228 -10.01 -12.93 -7.40
C ARG A 228 -11.46 -13.38 -7.24
N GLU A 229 -12.39 -12.46 -7.04
CA GLU A 229 -13.82 -12.79 -6.90
C GLU A 229 -14.41 -13.38 -8.19
N LEU A 230 -14.00 -12.92 -9.36
CA LEU A 230 -14.39 -13.50 -10.65
C LEU A 230 -13.88 -14.93 -10.81
N ILE A 231 -12.64 -15.22 -10.40
CA ILE A 231 -12.11 -16.60 -10.41
C ILE A 231 -12.92 -17.47 -9.45
N LYS A 232 -13.21 -17.01 -8.22
CA LYS A 232 -14.02 -17.71 -7.23
C LYS A 232 -15.44 -17.98 -7.71
N SER A 233 -16.04 -17.07 -8.47
CA SER A 233 -17.37 -17.26 -9.07
C SER A 233 -17.42 -18.24 -10.25
N GLY A 234 -16.26 -18.78 -10.64
CA GLY A 234 -16.19 -19.72 -11.77
C GLY A 234 -16.33 -19.06 -13.14
N ALA A 235 -15.97 -17.78 -13.27
CA ALA A 235 -16.00 -17.05 -14.54
C ALA A 235 -14.79 -17.39 -15.46
N GLY A 236 -13.75 -18.04 -14.91
CA GLY A 236 -12.57 -18.42 -15.68
C GLY A 236 -11.40 -18.75 -14.75
N ILE A 237 -10.22 -18.90 -15.35
CA ILE A 237 -8.95 -19.08 -14.64
C ILE A 237 -8.21 -17.75 -14.54
N GLY A 238 -7.32 -17.61 -13.57
CA GLY A 238 -6.49 -16.43 -13.43
C GLY A 238 -5.38 -16.65 -12.43
N TYR A 239 -4.54 -15.64 -12.24
CA TYR A 239 -3.43 -15.77 -11.32
C TYR A 239 -3.54 -14.74 -10.17
N GLN A 240 -3.02 -15.13 -9.00
CA GLN A 240 -2.92 -14.28 -7.83
C GLN A 240 -1.60 -14.56 -7.09
N PRO A 241 -1.11 -13.61 -6.30
CA PRO A 241 -0.04 -13.89 -5.35
C PRO A 241 -0.48 -14.99 -4.38
N LEU A 242 0.37 -15.98 -4.16
CA LEU A 242 0.08 -17.09 -3.24
C LEU A 242 -0.32 -16.60 -1.84
N TRP A 243 0.33 -15.54 -1.34
CA TRP A 243 -0.01 -14.91 -0.06
C TRP A 243 -1.45 -14.45 0.06
N ALA A 244 -2.02 -13.97 -1.05
CA ALA A 244 -3.36 -13.39 -1.05
C ALA A 244 -4.48 -14.46 -1.05
N VAL A 245 -4.14 -15.72 -1.36
CA VAL A 245 -5.11 -16.80 -1.61
C VAL A 245 -4.87 -18.07 -0.78
N GLN A 246 -3.97 -18.00 0.21
CA GLN A 246 -3.64 -19.17 1.05
C GLN A 246 -4.88 -19.78 1.73
N GLN A 247 -5.81 -18.93 2.18
CA GLN A 247 -7.02 -19.39 2.83
C GLN A 247 -7.96 -20.10 1.84
N GLU A 248 -8.16 -19.51 0.67
CA GLU A 248 -9.00 -20.09 -0.39
C GLU A 248 -8.46 -21.42 -0.91
N LEU A 249 -7.12 -21.57 -0.98
CA LEU A 249 -6.50 -22.85 -1.30
C LEU A 249 -6.68 -23.89 -0.20
N LYS A 250 -6.58 -23.46 1.08
CA LYS A 250 -6.73 -24.34 2.24
C LYS A 250 -8.16 -24.85 2.42
N ASP A 251 -9.15 -24.00 2.18
CA ASP A 251 -10.58 -24.37 2.32
C ASP A 251 -11.19 -24.95 1.02
N GLY A 252 -10.40 -25.00 -0.07
CA GLY A 252 -10.81 -25.56 -1.35
C GLY A 252 -11.72 -24.66 -2.19
N THR A 253 -11.92 -23.39 -1.80
CA THR A 253 -12.70 -22.42 -2.58
C THR A 253 -12.00 -22.10 -3.91
N LEU A 254 -10.67 -22.17 -3.93
CA LEU A 254 -9.83 -22.11 -5.12
C LEU A 254 -8.94 -23.32 -5.20
N ILE A 255 -8.65 -23.76 -6.44
CA ILE A 255 -7.74 -24.85 -6.75
C ILE A 255 -6.55 -24.27 -7.53
N GLN A 256 -5.35 -24.60 -7.10
CA GLN A 256 -4.14 -24.27 -7.85
C GLN A 256 -4.02 -25.18 -9.07
N LEU A 257 -3.81 -24.56 -10.22
CA LEU A 257 -3.54 -25.25 -11.48
C LEU A 257 -2.03 -25.35 -11.70
N LEU A 258 -1.60 -26.39 -12.39
CA LEU A 258 -0.20 -26.68 -12.69
C LEU A 258 0.72 -26.56 -11.44
N PRO A 259 0.46 -27.27 -10.34
CA PRO A 259 1.20 -27.11 -9.07
C PRO A 259 2.68 -27.50 -9.23
N ASP A 260 3.01 -28.33 -10.22
CA ASP A 260 4.38 -28.75 -10.54
C ASP A 260 5.19 -27.68 -11.28
N TYR A 261 4.56 -26.54 -11.61
CA TYR A 261 5.22 -25.44 -12.28
C TYR A 261 5.33 -24.22 -11.40
N THR A 262 6.44 -23.52 -11.51
CA THR A 262 6.57 -22.13 -11.07
C THR A 262 6.09 -21.23 -12.19
N ILE A 263 4.97 -20.54 -12.00
CA ILE A 263 4.40 -19.64 -13.01
C ILE A 263 5.30 -18.41 -13.16
N TRP A 264 5.45 -17.63 -12.09
CA TRP A 264 6.51 -16.63 -11.96
C TRP A 264 6.69 -16.23 -10.49
N THR A 265 7.85 -15.66 -10.23
CA THR A 265 8.14 -15.02 -8.94
C THR A 265 8.60 -13.59 -9.19
N ASP A 266 8.26 -12.70 -8.27
CA ASP A 266 8.73 -11.32 -8.33
C ASP A 266 9.14 -10.84 -6.95
N GLN A 267 9.91 -9.76 -6.90
CA GLN A 267 10.44 -9.22 -5.65
C GLN A 267 9.47 -8.19 -5.06
N LEU A 268 8.98 -8.45 -3.84
CA LEU A 268 8.34 -7.44 -3.01
C LEU A 268 9.40 -6.53 -2.42
N ASN A 269 9.24 -5.25 -2.66
CA ASN A 269 10.15 -4.21 -2.20
C ASN A 269 9.43 -3.21 -1.30
N ALA A 270 10.11 -2.77 -0.25
CA ALA A 270 9.81 -1.54 0.46
C ALA A 270 10.58 -0.40 -0.24
N THR A 271 9.84 0.57 -0.74
CA THR A 271 10.39 1.69 -1.50
C THR A 271 10.06 3.00 -0.78
N TYR A 272 11.06 3.83 -0.55
CA TYR A 272 10.92 5.11 0.13
C TYR A 272 11.91 6.13 -0.40
N VAL A 273 11.65 7.41 -0.13
CA VAL A 273 12.52 8.49 -0.56
C VAL A 273 13.84 8.41 0.21
N ASP A 274 14.97 8.49 -0.51
CA ASP A 274 16.28 8.63 0.11
C ASP A 274 16.29 9.94 0.91
N ARG A 275 16.36 9.78 2.21
CA ARG A 275 16.54 10.86 3.16
C ARG A 275 17.77 10.50 3.96
N ALA A 276 18.62 11.45 4.15
CA ALA A 276 19.77 11.32 5.06
C ALA A 276 19.35 10.74 6.43
N PHE A 277 18.01 10.71 6.70
CA PHE A 277 17.45 10.26 7.96
C PHE A 277 16.11 9.56 7.78
N LEU A 278 16.12 8.24 7.66
CA LEU A 278 14.91 7.42 7.69
C LEU A 278 14.20 7.57 9.03
N SER A 279 12.93 7.99 9.02
CA SER A 279 12.15 8.20 10.25
C SER A 279 11.93 6.89 11.02
N ALA A 280 11.83 6.97 12.35
CA ALA A 280 11.62 5.80 13.21
C ALA A 280 10.35 5.03 12.86
N LYS A 281 9.27 5.73 12.47
CA LYS A 281 8.00 5.11 12.04
C LYS A 281 8.16 4.25 10.79
N VAL A 282 8.92 4.72 9.78
CA VAL A 282 9.18 3.95 8.54
C VAL A 282 10.09 2.77 8.83
N ARG A 283 11.18 2.99 9.58
CA ARG A 283 12.13 1.93 9.96
C ARG A 283 11.43 0.82 10.71
N SER A 284 10.69 1.14 11.78
CA SER A 284 9.99 0.15 12.60
C SER A 284 8.96 -0.65 11.80
N PHE A 285 8.30 -0.03 10.83
CA PHE A 285 7.32 -0.73 9.99
C PHE A 285 8.00 -1.71 9.02
N ILE A 286 9.10 -1.29 8.39
CA ILE A 286 9.89 -2.16 7.51
C ILE A 286 10.49 -3.34 8.29
N ASP A 287 11.05 -3.10 9.48
CA ASP A 287 11.66 -4.14 10.31
C ASP A 287 10.60 -5.11 10.84
N PHE A 288 9.43 -4.60 11.22
CA PHE A 288 8.27 -5.42 11.59
C PHE A 288 7.78 -6.31 10.43
N LEU A 289 7.68 -5.76 9.23
CA LEU A 289 7.30 -6.57 8.06
C LEU A 289 8.33 -7.66 7.76
N ASN A 290 9.63 -7.34 7.84
CA ASN A 290 10.68 -8.35 7.65
C ASN A 290 10.58 -9.47 8.69
N GLU A 291 10.31 -9.13 9.97
CA GLU A 291 10.07 -10.14 11.03
C GLU A 291 8.91 -11.05 10.64
N LYS A 292 7.74 -10.48 10.30
CA LYS A 292 6.53 -11.25 9.98
C LYS A 292 6.66 -12.11 8.72
N ILE A 293 7.35 -11.62 7.72
CA ILE A 293 7.63 -12.37 6.49
C ILE A 293 8.58 -13.54 6.76
N SER A 294 9.52 -13.37 7.69
CA SER A 294 10.48 -14.43 8.04
C SER A 294 9.87 -15.52 8.93
N GLU A 295 8.77 -15.24 9.63
CA GLU A 295 8.04 -16.18 10.49
C GLU A 295 7.04 -17.06 9.72
N GLY A 296 6.63 -16.71 8.51
CA GLY A 296 5.61 -17.39 7.70
C GLY A 296 6.11 -17.95 6.41
#